data_625df634779ef31b160eed0a47a2887f
#
_entry.id   625df634779ef31b160eed0a47a2887f
#
_cell.length_a   1.000
_cell.length_b   1.000
_cell.length_c   1.000
_cell.angle_alpha   90.00
_cell.angle_beta   90.00
_cell.angle_gamma   90.00
#
_symmetry.space_group_name_H-M   'P 1'
#
loop_
_entity.id
_entity.type
_entity.pdbx_description
1 polymer ?
#
loop_
_entity_poly.entity_id
_entity_poly.type
_entity_poly.pdbx_seq_one_letter_code
_entity_poly.pdbx_strand_id
1 'polypeptide(L)'
;VQPMSGSFVGMDEDACVVYTAKDVKALREQTGCGMMDCKKALVEADGDMEKAVDFLREQGLAKQAKKASRIAAEGMAFAMTTEDHKKGVVIEVNAETDFVAKNADFQAFVNTCAQTVIDNNPADVEALLACNASGSDKTVAELLQEKVLVIGENIQIRRFKLMEGACVAYVHAGGVIGVLVNFKTDLADKPEFVTYGKDVAMQIAALNTPYLKESDVPAEVLEHEKEIMKAEVLNSGKPEAIADKIVMGKIGKFYKENCLLDQAFVKENKISVQQIGRASCRERV
;
A
#
# COMPACT_ATOMS: atom_id res chain seq x y z
N VAL A 1 7.87 -8.20 60.62
CA VAL A 1 8.55 -8.18 59.32
C VAL A 1 7.88 -7.12 58.47
N GLN A 2 8.50 -5.94 58.38
CA GLN A 2 8.03 -4.84 57.50
C GLN A 2 8.53 -5.07 56.08
N PRO A 3 7.72 -4.77 55.02
CA PRO A 3 8.20 -4.77 53.66
C PRO A 3 9.04 -3.50 53.39
N MET A 4 10.26 -3.69 52.92
CA MET A 4 11.14 -2.63 52.49
C MET A 4 10.60 -1.97 51.21
N SER A 5 10.20 -0.73 51.31
CA SER A 5 9.96 0.15 50.14
C SER A 5 11.31 0.64 49.61
N GLY A 6 11.82 -0.03 48.61
CA GLY A 6 13.02 0.41 47.90
C GLY A 6 12.72 1.52 46.94
N SER A 7 12.96 2.76 47.32
CA SER A 7 13.12 3.88 46.42
C SER A 7 14.48 3.78 45.73
N PHE A 8 14.51 3.40 44.46
CA PHE A 8 15.74 3.53 43.65
C PHE A 8 15.85 4.99 43.21
N VAL A 9 16.61 5.77 43.98
CA VAL A 9 17.09 7.10 43.61
C VAL A 9 18.42 6.89 42.90
N GLY A 10 18.46 6.98 41.59
CA GLY A 10 19.69 7.13 40.83
C GLY A 10 20.15 8.59 41.01
N MET A 11 21.16 8.81 41.84
CA MET A 11 21.82 10.11 42.02
C MET A 11 22.84 10.25 40.89
N ASP A 12 22.52 11.06 39.87
CA ASP A 12 23.52 11.84 39.18
C ASP A 12 23.52 13.21 39.83
N GLU A 13 24.64 13.58 40.44
CA GLU A 13 24.89 14.85 41.08
C GLU A 13 24.92 15.92 39.97
N ASP A 14 23.88 16.78 39.89
CA ASP A 14 23.73 18.11 39.31
C ASP A 14 22.49 18.35 38.47
N ALA A 15 21.40 17.58 38.56
CA ALA A 15 20.16 17.97 38.03
C ALA A 15 19.02 17.70 39.02
N CYS A 16 18.36 18.78 39.45
CA CYS A 16 17.10 18.69 40.17
C CYS A 16 16.09 17.99 39.23
N VAL A 17 15.82 16.69 39.43
CA VAL A 17 14.93 15.92 38.56
C VAL A 17 13.49 16.38 38.80
N VAL A 18 12.97 17.21 37.92
CA VAL A 18 11.65 17.86 38.00
C VAL A 18 10.51 16.98 37.48
N TYR A 19 10.75 15.71 37.13
CA TYR A 19 9.73 14.77 36.65
C TYR A 19 9.64 13.50 37.48
N THR A 20 8.47 12.88 37.50
CA THR A 20 8.17 11.62 38.22
C THR A 20 7.98 10.44 37.27
N ALA A 21 7.99 9.21 37.80
CA ALA A 21 7.64 8.02 37.02
C ALA A 21 6.22 8.08 36.44
N LYS A 22 5.32 8.88 37.08
CA LYS A 22 3.96 9.12 36.55
C LYS A 22 4.00 9.99 35.30
N ASP A 23 4.86 11.00 35.26
CA ASP A 23 5.00 11.90 34.11
C ASP A 23 5.56 11.14 32.89
N VAL A 24 6.55 10.24 33.13
CA VAL A 24 7.07 9.36 32.07
C VAL A 24 5.95 8.45 31.53
N LYS A 25 5.12 7.90 32.43
CA LYS A 25 3.97 7.06 32.02
C LYS A 25 2.94 7.87 31.23
N ALA A 26 2.59 9.06 31.72
CA ALA A 26 1.65 9.95 31.03
C ALA A 26 2.14 10.36 29.63
N LEU A 27 3.40 10.75 29.50
CA LEU A 27 4.02 11.10 28.22
C LEU A 27 4.03 9.90 27.24
N ARG A 28 4.28 8.69 27.77
CA ARG A 28 4.22 7.47 26.99
C ARG A 28 2.80 7.15 26.51
N GLU A 29 1.81 7.30 27.37
CA GLU A 29 0.38 7.09 27.02
C GLU A 29 -0.08 8.12 25.96
N GLN A 30 0.42 9.35 26.04
CA GLN A 30 0.09 10.41 25.10
C GLN A 30 0.77 10.25 23.74
N THR A 31 2.04 9.83 23.72
CA THR A 31 2.87 9.82 22.49
C THR A 31 3.08 8.44 21.89
N GLY A 32 2.82 7.36 22.65
CA GLY A 32 3.13 5.98 22.25
C GLY A 32 4.62 5.66 22.18
N CYS A 33 5.51 6.60 22.50
CA CYS A 33 6.95 6.43 22.44
C CYS A 33 7.48 5.45 23.48
N GLY A 34 8.72 4.95 23.28
CA GLY A 34 9.39 4.09 24.22
C GLY A 34 9.64 4.79 25.57
N MET A 35 9.60 4.04 26.67
CA MET A 35 9.77 4.60 28.04
C MET A 35 11.11 5.36 28.19
N MET A 36 12.18 4.87 27.59
CA MET A 36 13.50 5.52 27.66
C MET A 36 13.54 6.82 26.84
N ASP A 37 12.86 6.87 25.69
CA ASP A 37 12.75 8.09 24.89
C ASP A 37 11.93 9.14 25.64
N CYS A 38 10.82 8.76 26.28
CA CYS A 38 10.00 9.65 27.12
C CYS A 38 10.79 10.17 28.33
N LYS A 39 11.56 9.30 29.01
CA LYS A 39 12.41 9.73 30.10
C LYS A 39 13.46 10.77 29.65
N LYS A 40 14.14 10.49 28.53
CA LYS A 40 15.11 11.41 27.94
C LYS A 40 14.48 12.75 27.57
N ALA A 41 13.31 12.72 26.95
CA ALA A 41 12.57 13.93 26.57
C ALA A 41 12.21 14.80 27.77
N LEU A 42 11.77 14.21 28.89
CA LEU A 42 11.47 14.93 30.12
C LEU A 42 12.72 15.51 30.79
N VAL A 43 13.86 14.83 30.70
CA VAL A 43 15.14 15.39 31.17
C VAL A 43 15.52 16.64 30.37
N GLU A 44 15.50 16.56 29.05
CA GLU A 44 15.86 17.68 28.15
C GLU A 44 14.86 18.84 28.21
N ALA A 45 13.63 18.56 28.64
CA ALA A 45 12.55 19.54 28.77
C ALA A 45 12.39 20.07 30.21
N ASP A 46 13.30 19.76 31.13
CA ASP A 46 13.22 20.12 32.55
C ASP A 46 11.86 19.77 33.20
N GLY A 47 11.26 18.63 32.79
CA GLY A 47 9.99 18.15 33.28
C GLY A 47 8.74 18.76 32.63
N ASP A 48 8.91 19.69 31.68
CA ASP A 48 7.81 20.29 30.94
C ASP A 48 7.25 19.30 29.89
N MET A 49 5.97 18.95 30.05
CA MET A 49 5.32 17.95 29.17
C MET A 49 5.18 18.41 27.72
N GLU A 50 4.88 19.68 27.47
CA GLU A 50 4.70 20.22 26.12
C GLU A 50 6.05 20.26 25.39
N LYS A 51 7.09 20.76 26.04
CA LYS A 51 8.45 20.77 25.48
C LYS A 51 8.99 19.35 25.27
N ALA A 52 8.64 18.40 26.15
CA ALA A 52 9.02 17.00 25.99
C ALA A 52 8.34 16.36 24.74
N VAL A 53 7.08 16.72 24.45
CA VAL A 53 6.41 16.31 23.21
C VAL A 53 7.13 16.88 21.98
N ASP A 54 7.46 18.17 21.99
CA ASP A 54 8.18 18.83 20.89
C ASP A 54 9.58 18.22 20.69
N PHE A 55 10.31 17.95 21.78
CA PHE A 55 11.59 17.24 21.72
C PHE A 55 11.46 15.83 21.09
N LEU A 56 10.39 15.10 21.43
CA LEU A 56 10.13 13.79 20.81
C LEU A 56 9.83 13.91 19.33
N ARG A 57 9.14 14.95 18.88
CA ARG A 57 8.89 15.25 17.45
C ARG A 57 10.21 15.54 16.72
N GLU A 58 11.07 16.39 17.27
CA GLU A 58 12.40 16.68 16.69
C GLU A 58 13.28 15.42 16.62
N GLN A 59 13.26 14.59 17.66
CA GLN A 59 13.94 13.29 17.68
C GLN A 59 13.36 12.33 16.62
N GLY A 60 12.06 12.39 16.37
CA GLY A 60 11.38 11.65 15.30
C GLY A 60 11.94 11.99 13.93
N LEU A 61 12.09 13.28 13.62
CA LEU A 61 12.72 13.77 12.40
C LEU A 61 14.16 13.26 12.23
N ALA A 62 14.97 13.38 13.29
CA ALA A 62 16.35 12.91 13.26
C ALA A 62 16.47 11.38 13.10
N LYS A 63 15.58 10.62 13.74
CA LYS A 63 15.50 9.16 13.60
C LYS A 63 15.04 8.75 12.22
N GLN A 64 14.05 9.44 11.66
CA GLN A 64 13.57 9.22 10.29
C GLN A 64 14.68 9.47 9.26
N ALA A 65 15.40 10.59 9.37
CA ALA A 65 16.52 10.91 8.49
C ALA A 65 17.64 9.85 8.54
N LYS A 66 17.98 9.35 9.74
CA LYS A 66 18.98 8.28 9.92
C LYS A 66 18.51 6.93 9.35
N LYS A 67 17.20 6.68 9.32
CA LYS A 67 16.62 5.43 8.83
C LYS A 67 16.28 5.47 7.35
N ALA A 68 16.17 6.66 6.74
CA ALA A 68 15.78 6.85 5.34
C ALA A 68 16.66 6.06 4.35
N SER A 69 17.92 5.77 4.71
CA SER A 69 18.83 4.95 3.91
C SER A 69 18.62 3.42 4.06
N ARG A 70 17.79 2.98 5.01
CA ARG A 70 17.51 1.56 5.19
C ARG A 70 16.51 1.09 4.15
N ILE A 71 16.70 -0.14 3.68
CA ILE A 71 15.80 -0.73 2.68
C ILE A 71 14.46 -1.05 3.34
N ALA A 72 13.41 -0.41 2.87
CA ALA A 72 12.01 -0.69 3.20
C ALA A 72 11.39 -1.45 2.01
N ALA A 73 11.56 -2.78 2.00
CA ALA A 73 11.11 -3.65 0.90
C ALA A 73 9.77 -4.33 1.19
N GLU A 74 9.41 -4.40 2.46
CA GLU A 74 8.14 -4.94 2.94
C GLU A 74 7.11 -3.81 3.10
N GLY A 75 5.96 -4.10 3.65
CA GLY A 75 4.92 -3.10 3.91
C GLY A 75 3.55 -3.53 3.40
N MET A 76 2.76 -2.57 2.94
CA MET A 76 1.37 -2.83 2.54
C MET A 76 1.00 -2.07 1.26
N ALA A 77 0.38 -2.79 0.33
CA ALA A 77 -0.39 -2.23 -0.77
C ALA A 77 -1.88 -2.23 -0.36
N PHE A 78 -2.48 -1.05 -0.28
CA PHE A 78 -3.86 -0.88 0.15
C PHE A 78 -4.67 -0.21 -0.95
N ALA A 79 -5.93 -0.62 -1.10
CA ALA A 79 -6.84 -0.02 -2.04
C ALA A 79 -8.23 0.15 -1.41
N MET A 80 -8.86 1.28 -1.64
CA MET A 80 -10.22 1.57 -1.18
C MET A 80 -10.98 2.44 -2.19
N THR A 81 -12.29 2.47 -2.05
CA THR A 81 -13.18 3.34 -2.83
C THR A 81 -14.08 4.14 -1.90
N THR A 82 -14.62 5.25 -2.41
CA THR A 82 -15.76 5.92 -1.77
C THR A 82 -16.98 5.00 -1.73
N GLU A 83 -17.93 5.28 -0.82
CA GLU A 83 -19.15 4.48 -0.68
C GLU A 83 -19.98 4.43 -1.97
N ASP A 84 -19.98 5.51 -2.75
CA ASP A 84 -20.66 5.62 -4.04
C ASP A 84 -19.85 5.02 -5.22
N HIS A 85 -18.69 4.44 -4.95
CA HIS A 85 -17.77 3.86 -5.92
C HIS A 85 -17.29 4.82 -7.04
N LYS A 86 -17.43 6.15 -6.86
CA LYS A 86 -17.05 7.14 -7.88
C LYS A 86 -15.62 7.61 -7.82
N LYS A 87 -14.93 7.30 -6.71
CA LYS A 87 -13.50 7.53 -6.55
C LYS A 87 -12.86 6.30 -5.92
N GLY A 88 -11.63 6.04 -6.27
CA GLY A 88 -10.86 4.99 -5.63
C GLY A 88 -9.39 5.34 -5.59
N VAL A 89 -8.70 4.83 -4.59
CA VAL A 89 -7.26 4.99 -4.40
C VAL A 89 -6.60 3.64 -4.22
N VAL A 90 -5.41 3.49 -4.76
CA VAL A 90 -4.45 2.46 -4.41
C VAL A 90 -3.17 3.14 -3.92
N ILE A 91 -2.63 2.69 -2.79
CA ILE A 91 -1.45 3.27 -2.14
C ILE A 91 -0.49 2.17 -1.71
N GLU A 92 0.81 2.42 -1.84
CA GLU A 92 1.88 1.56 -1.37
C GLU A 92 2.67 2.28 -0.28
N VAL A 93 2.68 1.68 0.91
CA VAL A 93 3.45 2.16 2.07
C VAL A 93 4.40 1.05 2.50
N ASN A 94 5.69 1.33 2.44
CA ASN A 94 6.73 0.37 2.73
C ASN A 94 7.24 0.48 4.17
N ALA A 95 7.69 -0.64 4.71
CA ALA A 95 8.35 -0.80 6.00
C ALA A 95 9.56 -1.75 5.85
N GLU A 96 10.40 -1.86 6.89
CA GLU A 96 11.57 -2.75 6.85
C GLU A 96 11.17 -4.23 6.96
N THR A 97 10.10 -4.55 7.74
CA THR A 97 9.68 -5.93 8.01
C THR A 97 8.19 -6.18 7.73
N ASP A 98 7.85 -7.44 7.47
CA ASP A 98 6.47 -7.90 7.30
C ASP A 98 5.66 -7.89 8.62
N PHE A 99 6.33 -7.87 9.78
CA PHE A 99 5.67 -7.72 11.08
C PHE A 99 4.97 -6.37 11.20
N VAL A 100 5.60 -5.30 10.70
CA VAL A 100 5.00 -3.96 10.69
C VAL A 100 3.79 -3.92 9.76
N ALA A 101 3.83 -4.58 8.62
CA ALA A 101 2.68 -4.67 7.71
C ALA A 101 1.43 -5.28 8.37
N LYS A 102 1.60 -6.15 9.36
CA LYS A 102 0.54 -6.80 10.14
C LYS A 102 0.12 -6.00 11.38
N ASN A 103 0.82 -4.92 11.71
CA ASN A 103 0.55 -4.09 12.87
C ASN A 103 -0.70 -3.23 12.63
N ALA A 104 -1.65 -3.24 13.57
CA ALA A 104 -2.91 -2.50 13.46
C ALA A 104 -2.70 -0.98 13.35
N ASP A 105 -1.72 -0.42 14.08
CA ASP A 105 -1.41 1.02 14.02
C ASP A 105 -0.83 1.43 12.67
N PHE A 106 -0.01 0.55 12.06
CA PHE A 106 0.51 0.77 10.72
C PHE A 106 -0.62 0.70 9.68
N GLN A 107 -1.49 -0.30 9.77
CA GLN A 107 -2.65 -0.43 8.86
C GLN A 107 -3.62 0.75 8.99
N ALA A 108 -3.86 1.24 10.22
CA ALA A 108 -4.66 2.44 10.45
C ALA A 108 -4.02 3.67 9.81
N PHE A 109 -2.71 3.83 9.91
CA PHE A 109 -1.97 4.91 9.23
C PHE A 109 -2.11 4.84 7.71
N VAL A 110 -1.93 3.65 7.10
CA VAL A 110 -2.11 3.44 5.66
C VAL A 110 -3.52 3.80 5.21
N ASN A 111 -4.53 3.41 6.00
CA ASN A 111 -5.94 3.76 5.74
C ASN A 111 -6.16 5.27 5.79
N THR A 112 -5.63 5.95 6.81
CA THR A 112 -5.69 7.42 6.94
C THR A 112 -5.03 8.10 5.74
N CYS A 113 -3.86 7.64 5.28
CA CYS A 113 -3.22 8.16 4.08
C CYS A 113 -4.10 7.97 2.83
N ALA A 114 -4.69 6.79 2.65
CA ALA A 114 -5.58 6.50 1.53
C ALA A 114 -6.82 7.41 1.55
N GLN A 115 -7.46 7.59 2.71
CA GLN A 115 -8.58 8.50 2.88
C GLN A 115 -8.18 9.95 2.58
N THR A 116 -7.00 10.39 3.06
CA THR A 116 -6.48 11.74 2.79
C THR A 116 -6.28 11.98 1.28
N VAL A 117 -5.82 10.97 0.53
CA VAL A 117 -5.73 11.07 -0.94
C VAL A 117 -7.10 11.27 -1.57
N ILE A 118 -8.14 10.54 -1.12
CA ILE A 118 -9.52 10.69 -1.65
C ILE A 118 -10.07 12.09 -1.37
N ASP A 119 -9.84 12.60 -0.15
CA ASP A 119 -10.43 13.86 0.32
C ASP A 119 -9.74 15.09 -0.31
N ASN A 120 -8.41 15.05 -0.48
CA ASN A 120 -7.62 16.22 -0.88
C ASN A 120 -7.10 16.15 -2.32
N ASN A 121 -7.15 15.00 -2.98
CA ASN A 121 -6.64 14.78 -4.35
C ASN A 121 -5.22 15.36 -4.58
N PRO A 122 -4.22 15.00 -3.74
CA PRO A 122 -2.87 15.49 -3.91
C PRO A 122 -2.25 15.02 -5.22
N ALA A 123 -1.38 15.83 -5.83
CA ALA A 123 -0.77 15.52 -7.12
C ALA A 123 0.27 14.38 -7.03
N ASP A 124 0.99 14.32 -5.92
CA ASP A 124 2.09 13.39 -5.65
C ASP A 124 2.27 13.13 -4.15
N VAL A 125 3.27 12.32 -3.81
CA VAL A 125 3.56 11.96 -2.41
C VAL A 125 4.00 13.17 -1.58
N GLU A 126 4.71 14.12 -2.17
CA GLU A 126 5.16 15.32 -1.48
C GLU A 126 3.97 16.21 -1.09
N ALA A 127 3.04 16.41 -2.02
CA ALA A 127 1.78 17.09 -1.76
C ALA A 127 0.92 16.35 -0.72
N LEU A 128 0.87 15.01 -0.76
CA LEU A 128 0.17 14.22 0.25
C LEU A 128 0.77 14.42 1.64
N LEU A 129 2.09 14.42 1.78
CA LEU A 129 2.76 14.64 3.06
C LEU A 129 2.44 16.01 3.68
N ALA A 130 2.20 17.02 2.85
CA ALA A 130 1.83 18.37 3.28
C ALA A 130 0.34 18.52 3.64
N CYS A 131 -0.53 17.58 3.23
CA CYS A 131 -1.95 17.62 3.57
C CYS A 131 -2.20 17.32 5.05
N ASN A 132 -3.24 17.94 5.62
CA ASN A 132 -3.78 17.49 6.89
C ASN A 132 -4.39 16.10 6.71
N ALA A 133 -4.02 15.18 7.58
CA ALA A 133 -4.50 13.81 7.51
C ALA A 133 -5.99 13.74 7.87
N SER A 134 -6.75 12.95 7.13
CA SER A 134 -8.20 12.80 7.37
C SER A 134 -8.49 12.42 8.82
N GLY A 135 -9.34 13.22 9.46
CA GLY A 135 -9.71 13.05 10.87
C GLY A 135 -8.65 13.49 11.89
N SER A 136 -7.64 14.27 11.48
CA SER A 136 -6.58 14.77 12.34
C SER A 136 -6.22 16.21 12.02
N ASP A 137 -5.79 16.96 13.03
CA ASP A 137 -5.21 18.30 12.87
C ASP A 137 -3.73 18.27 12.43
N LYS A 138 -3.12 17.07 12.40
CA LYS A 138 -1.73 16.86 12.00
C LYS A 138 -1.63 16.58 10.51
N THR A 139 -0.51 16.97 9.94
CA THR A 139 -0.17 16.61 8.56
C THR A 139 0.18 15.12 8.45
N VAL A 140 0.08 14.57 7.24
CA VAL A 140 0.51 13.19 6.96
C VAL A 140 2.00 13.02 7.28
N ALA A 141 2.83 14.04 7.03
CA ALA A 141 4.26 14.03 7.39
C ALA A 141 4.47 13.87 8.90
N GLU A 142 3.74 14.62 9.72
CA GLU A 142 3.82 14.52 11.19
C GLU A 142 3.38 13.16 11.69
N LEU A 143 2.27 12.61 11.15
CA LEU A 143 1.83 11.25 11.50
C LEU A 143 2.84 10.19 11.08
N LEU A 144 3.47 10.32 9.91
CA LEU A 144 4.52 9.42 9.47
C LEU A 144 5.71 9.44 10.42
N GLN A 145 6.15 10.62 10.87
CA GLN A 145 7.24 10.78 11.83
C GLN A 145 6.91 10.11 13.17
N GLU A 146 5.69 10.29 13.66
CA GLU A 146 5.22 9.62 14.88
C GLU A 146 5.26 8.09 14.72
N LYS A 147 4.81 7.56 13.58
CA LYS A 147 4.86 6.12 13.32
C LYS A 147 6.28 5.60 13.24
N VAL A 148 7.19 6.29 12.56
CA VAL A 148 8.64 5.94 12.53
C VAL A 148 9.25 5.96 13.93
N LEU A 149 8.85 6.91 14.78
CA LEU A 149 9.35 7.00 16.16
C LEU A 149 8.84 5.85 17.03
N VAL A 150 7.54 5.56 16.97
CA VAL A 150 6.86 4.54 17.80
C VAL A 150 7.23 3.13 17.34
N ILE A 151 7.11 2.85 16.06
CA ILE A 151 7.37 1.52 15.48
C ILE A 151 8.88 1.22 15.43
N GLY A 152 9.68 2.25 15.21
CA GLY A 152 11.13 2.11 15.21
C GLY A 152 11.74 1.65 13.89
N GLU A 153 10.96 1.53 12.81
CA GLU A 153 11.40 1.16 11.46
C GLU A 153 11.36 2.34 10.48
N ASN A 154 12.05 2.21 9.34
CA ASN A 154 11.89 3.09 8.21
C ASN A 154 10.53 2.82 7.56
N ILE A 155 9.67 3.83 7.55
CA ILE A 155 8.36 3.78 6.91
C ILE A 155 8.32 4.85 5.82
N GLN A 156 7.87 4.48 4.61
CA GLN A 156 7.83 5.37 3.46
C GLN A 156 6.54 5.18 2.67
N ILE A 157 5.86 6.28 2.38
CA ILE A 157 4.80 6.30 1.37
C ILE A 157 5.52 6.32 0.01
N ARG A 158 5.47 5.18 -0.70
CA ARG A 158 6.23 5.04 -1.95
C ARG A 158 5.51 5.68 -3.13
N ARG A 159 4.22 5.40 -3.26
CA ARG A 159 3.37 5.89 -4.35
C ARG A 159 1.90 5.69 -4.04
N PHE A 160 1.07 6.42 -4.75
CA PHE A 160 -0.37 6.19 -4.80
C PHE A 160 -0.91 6.54 -6.19
N LYS A 161 -2.13 6.08 -6.45
CA LYS A 161 -2.91 6.49 -7.61
C LYS A 161 -4.36 6.68 -7.22
N LEU A 162 -4.89 7.87 -7.46
CA LEU A 162 -6.32 8.16 -7.38
C LEU A 162 -6.93 7.98 -8.77
N MET A 163 -8.12 7.39 -8.82
CA MET A 163 -8.94 7.25 -10.02
C MET A 163 -10.34 7.77 -9.75
N GLU A 164 -10.91 8.48 -10.72
CA GLU A 164 -12.30 8.93 -10.72
C GLU A 164 -13.11 8.13 -11.76
N GLY A 165 -14.35 7.80 -11.44
CA GLY A 165 -15.22 6.95 -12.23
C GLY A 165 -15.70 5.73 -11.43
N ALA A 166 -16.31 4.76 -12.10
CA ALA A 166 -16.79 3.55 -11.44
C ALA A 166 -15.62 2.67 -11.00
N CYS A 167 -15.22 2.80 -9.73
CA CYS A 167 -14.04 2.15 -9.16
C CYS A 167 -14.41 0.97 -8.27
N VAL A 168 -13.62 -0.11 -8.36
CA VAL A 168 -13.68 -1.24 -7.43
C VAL A 168 -12.27 -1.55 -6.92
N ALA A 169 -12.14 -1.63 -5.60
CA ALA A 169 -10.89 -1.94 -4.91
C ALA A 169 -10.87 -3.39 -4.41
N TYR A 170 -9.69 -3.99 -4.43
CA TYR A 170 -9.43 -5.32 -3.88
C TYR A 170 -8.05 -5.36 -3.22
N VAL A 171 -7.99 -5.90 -2.01
CA VAL A 171 -6.74 -6.11 -1.27
C VAL A 171 -6.58 -7.61 -1.03
N HIS A 172 -5.48 -8.17 -1.50
CA HIS A 172 -5.18 -9.60 -1.37
C HIS A 172 -4.14 -9.86 -0.27
N ALA A 173 -4.30 -11.00 0.42
CA ALA A 173 -3.36 -11.50 1.43
C ALA A 173 -2.95 -10.46 2.50
N GLY A 174 -3.93 -9.65 2.97
CA GLY A 174 -3.69 -8.67 4.04
C GLY A 174 -2.82 -7.48 3.63
N GLY A 175 -2.76 -7.16 2.32
CA GLY A 175 -2.01 -6.01 1.82
C GLY A 175 -0.75 -6.36 1.02
N VAL A 176 -0.54 -7.63 0.70
CA VAL A 176 0.57 -8.01 -0.22
C VAL A 176 0.32 -7.48 -1.62
N ILE A 177 -0.94 -7.50 -2.09
CA ILE A 177 -1.34 -6.94 -3.38
C ILE A 177 -2.57 -6.06 -3.20
N GLY A 178 -2.48 -4.81 -3.68
CA GLY A 178 -3.60 -3.88 -3.80
C GLY A 178 -3.95 -3.66 -5.27
N VAL A 179 -5.22 -3.79 -5.61
CA VAL A 179 -5.73 -3.59 -6.97
C VAL A 179 -6.86 -2.58 -6.96
N LEU A 180 -6.81 -1.64 -7.88
CA LEU A 180 -7.87 -0.69 -8.16
C LEU A 180 -8.25 -0.79 -9.64
N VAL A 181 -9.51 -1.05 -9.92
CA VAL A 181 -10.04 -1.15 -11.28
C VAL A 181 -11.06 -0.03 -11.50
N ASN A 182 -10.91 0.69 -12.60
CA ASN A 182 -11.85 1.72 -13.02
C ASN A 182 -12.60 1.24 -14.28
N PHE A 183 -13.92 1.31 -14.24
CA PHE A 183 -14.81 0.87 -15.32
C PHE A 183 -15.51 2.07 -15.97
N LYS A 184 -15.74 1.99 -17.27
CA LYS A 184 -16.62 2.90 -17.98
C LYS A 184 -18.05 2.35 -17.94
N THR A 185 -18.81 2.74 -16.94
CA THR A 185 -20.19 2.27 -16.73
C THR A 185 -20.98 3.27 -15.88
N ASP A 186 -22.29 3.29 -16.09
CA ASP A 186 -23.26 4.05 -15.26
C ASP A 186 -23.86 3.17 -14.15
N LEU A 187 -23.33 1.95 -13.93
CA LEU A 187 -23.87 0.96 -12.99
C LEU A 187 -23.10 0.90 -11.65
N ALA A 188 -22.29 1.92 -11.31
CA ALA A 188 -21.44 1.93 -10.12
C ALA A 188 -22.23 1.73 -8.81
N ASP A 189 -23.50 2.14 -8.78
CA ASP A 189 -24.43 2.02 -7.65
C ASP A 189 -25.08 0.63 -7.50
N LYS A 190 -24.85 -0.29 -8.45
CA LYS A 190 -25.46 -1.62 -8.43
C LYS A 190 -24.61 -2.63 -7.68
N PRO A 191 -25.18 -3.44 -6.76
CA PRO A 191 -24.45 -4.47 -6.01
C PRO A 191 -23.74 -5.49 -6.91
N GLU A 192 -24.36 -5.83 -8.05
CA GLU A 192 -23.79 -6.78 -9.02
C GLU A 192 -22.54 -6.22 -9.70
N PHE A 193 -22.47 -4.89 -9.89
CA PHE A 193 -21.28 -4.23 -10.41
C PHE A 193 -20.10 -4.42 -9.46
N VAL A 194 -20.32 -4.22 -8.16
CA VAL A 194 -19.26 -4.39 -7.14
C VAL A 194 -18.74 -5.82 -7.12
N THR A 195 -19.64 -6.80 -7.21
CA THR A 195 -19.28 -8.23 -7.25
C THR A 195 -18.45 -8.54 -8.50
N TYR A 196 -18.90 -8.12 -9.67
CA TYR A 196 -18.17 -8.28 -10.92
C TYR A 196 -16.81 -7.59 -10.88
N GLY A 197 -16.76 -6.35 -10.39
CA GLY A 197 -15.52 -5.58 -10.27
C GLY A 197 -14.50 -6.24 -9.35
N LYS A 198 -14.94 -6.83 -8.23
CA LYS A 198 -14.08 -7.62 -7.34
C LYS A 198 -13.55 -8.88 -8.02
N ASP A 199 -14.35 -9.55 -8.83
CA ASP A 199 -13.92 -10.72 -9.59
C ASP A 199 -12.83 -10.37 -10.61
N VAL A 200 -12.98 -9.23 -11.32
CA VAL A 200 -11.95 -8.72 -12.23
C VAL A 200 -10.69 -8.31 -11.47
N ALA A 201 -10.82 -7.61 -10.35
CA ALA A 201 -9.67 -7.20 -9.53
C ALA A 201 -8.92 -8.42 -8.96
N MET A 202 -9.64 -9.47 -8.56
CA MET A 202 -9.03 -10.74 -8.10
C MET A 202 -8.30 -11.45 -9.24
N GLN A 203 -8.85 -11.46 -10.46
CA GLN A 203 -8.18 -11.98 -11.66
C GLN A 203 -6.83 -11.29 -11.87
N ILE A 204 -6.79 -9.94 -11.80
CA ILE A 204 -5.58 -9.14 -11.93
C ILE A 204 -4.56 -9.50 -10.84
N ALA A 205 -5.02 -9.62 -9.58
CA ALA A 205 -4.15 -10.00 -8.47
C ALA A 205 -3.54 -11.41 -8.64
N ALA A 206 -4.33 -12.35 -9.18
CA ALA A 206 -3.90 -13.75 -9.32
C ALA A 206 -2.90 -13.98 -10.47
N LEU A 207 -3.05 -13.25 -11.59
CA LEU A 207 -2.29 -13.53 -12.82
C LEU A 207 -1.31 -12.42 -13.21
N ASN A 208 -1.18 -11.35 -12.40
CA ASN A 208 -0.26 -10.23 -12.64
C ASN A 208 -0.30 -9.73 -14.10
N THR A 209 -1.49 -9.37 -14.56
CA THR A 209 -1.78 -9.08 -15.96
C THR A 209 -1.20 -7.73 -16.41
N PRO A 210 -0.21 -7.69 -17.32
CA PRO A 210 0.45 -6.45 -17.72
C PRO A 210 -0.38 -5.58 -18.69
N TYR A 211 -1.28 -6.19 -19.47
CA TYR A 211 -2.05 -5.49 -20.50
C TYR A 211 -3.55 -5.72 -20.34
N LEU A 212 -4.37 -4.73 -20.71
CA LEU A 212 -5.82 -4.88 -20.69
C LEU A 212 -6.33 -5.73 -21.87
N LYS A 213 -5.80 -5.47 -23.07
CA LYS A 213 -6.20 -6.13 -24.34
C LYS A 213 -5.03 -6.23 -25.30
N GLU A 214 -5.17 -7.02 -26.36
CA GLU A 214 -4.14 -7.25 -27.39
C GLU A 214 -3.56 -5.96 -27.98
N SER A 215 -4.41 -4.95 -28.25
CA SER A 215 -3.96 -3.67 -28.83
C SER A 215 -3.12 -2.80 -27.89
N ASP A 216 -3.04 -3.13 -26.62
CA ASP A 216 -2.29 -2.39 -25.61
C ASP A 216 -0.87 -2.94 -25.45
N VAL A 217 -0.57 -4.08 -26.11
CA VAL A 217 0.77 -4.65 -26.14
C VAL A 217 1.64 -3.79 -27.07
N PRO A 218 2.77 -3.22 -26.57
CA PRO A 218 3.67 -2.44 -27.42
C PRO A 218 4.21 -3.27 -28.59
N ALA A 219 4.30 -2.67 -29.77
CA ALA A 219 4.78 -3.34 -30.98
C ALA A 219 6.20 -3.93 -30.78
N GLU A 220 7.07 -3.22 -30.08
CA GLU A 220 8.44 -3.68 -29.78
C GLU A 220 8.45 -4.96 -28.94
N VAL A 221 7.56 -5.05 -27.92
CA VAL A 221 7.42 -6.25 -27.11
C VAL A 221 6.93 -7.41 -27.95
N LEU A 222 5.92 -7.18 -28.78
CA LEU A 222 5.34 -8.21 -29.64
C LEU A 222 6.35 -8.72 -30.68
N GLU A 223 7.15 -7.84 -31.29
CA GLU A 223 8.20 -8.26 -32.24
C GLU A 223 9.30 -9.05 -31.53
N HIS A 224 9.74 -8.60 -30.37
CA HIS A 224 10.73 -9.32 -29.58
C HIS A 224 10.27 -10.74 -29.20
N GLU A 225 9.02 -10.87 -28.74
CA GLU A 225 8.43 -12.18 -28.42
C GLU A 225 8.31 -13.08 -29.66
N LYS A 226 7.96 -12.53 -30.83
CA LYS A 226 7.93 -13.27 -32.09
C LYS A 226 9.31 -13.81 -32.48
N GLU A 227 10.37 -12.99 -32.31
CA GLU A 227 11.74 -13.41 -32.60
C GLU A 227 12.16 -14.59 -31.69
N ILE A 228 11.90 -14.48 -30.38
CA ILE A 228 12.18 -15.54 -29.43
C ILE A 228 11.42 -16.84 -29.81
N MET A 229 10.12 -16.72 -30.07
CA MET A 229 9.29 -17.87 -30.45
C MET A 229 9.74 -18.50 -31.77
N LYS A 230 10.18 -17.68 -32.73
CA LYS A 230 10.71 -18.17 -34.01
C LYS A 230 12.03 -18.94 -33.82
N ALA A 231 12.93 -18.40 -33.01
CA ALA A 231 14.18 -19.08 -32.64
C ALA A 231 13.93 -20.43 -31.94
N GLU A 232 13.00 -20.49 -31.01
CA GLU A 232 12.60 -21.75 -30.35
C GLU A 232 12.08 -22.79 -31.35
N VAL A 233 11.21 -22.37 -32.29
CA VAL A 233 10.64 -23.27 -33.30
C VAL A 233 11.71 -23.84 -34.20
N LEU A 234 12.65 -23.01 -34.68
CA LEU A 234 13.78 -23.43 -35.52
C LEU A 234 14.74 -24.36 -34.75
N ASN A 235 15.07 -24.04 -33.49
CA ASN A 235 15.92 -24.87 -32.63
C ASN A 235 15.28 -26.24 -32.31
N SER A 236 13.94 -26.33 -32.37
CA SER A 236 13.23 -27.62 -32.22
C SER A 236 13.26 -28.49 -33.46
N GLY A 237 14.00 -28.11 -34.53
CA GLY A 237 14.17 -28.86 -35.77
C GLY A 237 12.97 -28.78 -36.73
N LYS A 238 12.07 -27.80 -36.54
CA LYS A 238 10.93 -27.61 -37.45
C LYS A 238 11.33 -26.80 -38.67
N PRO A 239 10.77 -27.14 -39.87
CA PRO A 239 11.08 -26.42 -41.11
C PRO A 239 10.67 -24.95 -41.01
N GLU A 240 11.48 -24.05 -41.58
CA GLU A 240 11.22 -22.61 -41.61
C GLU A 240 9.89 -22.27 -42.27
N ALA A 241 9.48 -23.03 -43.30
CA ALA A 241 8.21 -22.84 -44.01
C ALA A 241 6.96 -22.90 -43.13
N ILE A 242 7.03 -23.57 -41.97
CA ILE A 242 5.91 -23.69 -41.04
C ILE A 242 6.14 -22.90 -39.75
N ALA A 243 7.33 -22.34 -39.58
CA ALA A 243 7.71 -21.60 -38.36
C ALA A 243 6.78 -20.41 -38.10
N ASP A 244 6.51 -19.60 -39.09
CA ASP A 244 5.64 -18.42 -38.96
C ASP A 244 4.20 -18.79 -38.56
N LYS A 245 3.65 -19.89 -39.07
CA LYS A 245 2.33 -20.37 -38.68
C LYS A 245 2.29 -20.84 -37.22
N ILE A 246 3.35 -21.48 -36.75
CA ILE A 246 3.48 -21.91 -35.36
C ILE A 246 3.63 -20.70 -34.46
N VAL A 247 4.44 -19.70 -34.85
CA VAL A 247 4.61 -18.43 -34.11
C VAL A 247 3.28 -17.71 -33.98
N MET A 248 2.46 -17.62 -35.01
CA MET A 248 1.11 -17.03 -34.91
C MET A 248 0.24 -17.72 -33.88
N GLY A 249 0.30 -19.05 -33.80
CA GLY A 249 -0.40 -19.82 -32.77
C GLY A 249 0.13 -19.55 -31.35
N LYS A 250 1.45 -19.41 -31.21
CA LYS A 250 2.11 -19.06 -29.92
C LYS A 250 1.76 -17.63 -29.49
N ILE A 251 1.67 -16.67 -30.42
CA ILE A 251 1.24 -15.30 -30.12
C ILE A 251 -0.20 -15.27 -29.59
N GLY A 252 -1.11 -16.07 -30.15
CA GLY A 252 -2.45 -16.22 -29.61
C GLY A 252 -2.47 -16.75 -28.16
N LYS A 253 -1.50 -17.61 -27.79
CA LYS A 253 -1.31 -18.05 -26.41
C LYS A 253 -0.74 -16.93 -25.54
N PHE A 254 0.24 -16.19 -26.02
CA PHE A 254 0.81 -15.02 -25.35
C PHE A 254 -0.28 -14.01 -24.96
N TYR A 255 -1.21 -13.68 -25.86
CA TYR A 255 -2.32 -12.78 -25.54
C TYR A 255 -3.22 -13.35 -24.43
N LYS A 256 -3.55 -14.64 -24.48
CA LYS A 256 -4.35 -15.30 -23.44
C LYS A 256 -3.67 -15.34 -22.07
N GLU A 257 -2.36 -15.25 -22.02
CA GLU A 257 -1.60 -15.24 -20.77
C GLU A 257 -1.37 -13.82 -20.24
N ASN A 258 -1.21 -12.82 -21.13
CA ASN A 258 -0.79 -11.49 -20.76
C ASN A 258 -1.86 -10.39 -20.91
N CYS A 259 -2.98 -10.64 -21.61
CA CYS A 259 -4.06 -9.67 -21.79
C CYS A 259 -5.28 -10.04 -20.95
N LEU A 260 -5.67 -9.15 -20.03
CA LEU A 260 -6.75 -9.39 -19.07
C LEU A 260 -8.05 -9.90 -19.73
N LEU A 261 -8.49 -9.24 -20.81
CA LEU A 261 -9.76 -9.58 -21.45
C LEU A 261 -9.76 -10.95 -22.12
N ASP A 262 -8.59 -11.45 -22.53
CA ASP A 262 -8.41 -12.73 -23.22
C ASP A 262 -8.10 -13.90 -22.28
N GLN A 263 -7.73 -13.60 -21.04
CA GLN A 263 -7.45 -14.61 -20.02
C GLN A 263 -8.68 -15.45 -19.70
N ALA A 264 -8.46 -16.74 -19.44
CA ALA A 264 -9.46 -17.59 -18.84
C ALA A 264 -9.77 -17.11 -17.40
N PHE A 265 -11.03 -17.04 -17.05
CA PHE A 265 -11.44 -16.57 -15.73
C PHE A 265 -11.04 -17.54 -14.62
N VAL A 266 -10.39 -17.05 -13.56
CA VAL A 266 -9.85 -17.91 -12.48
C VAL A 266 -10.90 -18.73 -11.74
N LYS A 267 -12.15 -18.26 -11.67
CA LYS A 267 -13.26 -19.00 -11.04
C LYS A 267 -13.94 -19.99 -12.01
N GLU A 268 -13.86 -19.71 -13.32
CA GLU A 268 -14.48 -20.55 -14.36
C GLU A 268 -13.65 -20.49 -15.65
N ASN A 269 -12.73 -21.43 -15.81
CA ASN A 269 -11.75 -21.45 -16.89
C ASN A 269 -12.31 -21.69 -18.31
N LYS A 270 -13.61 -21.95 -18.42
CA LYS A 270 -14.29 -22.16 -19.71
C LYS A 270 -14.68 -20.85 -20.40
N ILE A 271 -14.69 -19.75 -19.66
CA ILE A 271 -15.04 -18.41 -20.16
C ILE A 271 -13.89 -17.46 -19.98
N SER A 272 -13.75 -16.47 -20.87
CA SER A 272 -12.76 -15.40 -20.70
C SER A 272 -13.32 -14.27 -19.82
N VAL A 273 -12.40 -13.44 -19.28
CA VAL A 273 -12.78 -12.23 -18.51
C VAL A 273 -13.72 -11.33 -19.35
N GLN A 274 -13.48 -11.19 -20.65
CA GLN A 274 -14.36 -10.44 -21.54
C GLN A 274 -15.79 -11.03 -21.60
N GLN A 275 -15.92 -12.36 -21.52
CA GLN A 275 -17.21 -13.03 -21.59
C GLN A 275 -18.04 -12.88 -20.33
N ILE A 276 -17.42 -12.78 -19.15
CA ILE A 276 -18.13 -12.51 -17.88
C ILE A 276 -18.91 -11.20 -17.97
N GLY A 277 -18.27 -10.12 -18.45
CA GLY A 277 -18.93 -8.83 -18.62
C GLY A 277 -20.15 -8.90 -19.54
N ARG A 278 -20.09 -9.71 -20.61
CA ARG A 278 -21.22 -9.91 -21.53
C ARG A 278 -22.32 -10.79 -20.94
N ALA A 279 -22.00 -11.80 -20.15
CA ALA A 279 -22.97 -12.68 -19.49
C ALA A 279 -23.76 -11.88 -18.44
N SER A 280 -23.10 -11.10 -17.62
CA SER A 280 -23.73 -10.23 -16.61
C SER A 280 -24.66 -9.18 -17.23
N CYS A 281 -24.42 -8.76 -18.48
CA CYS A 281 -25.33 -7.85 -19.23
C CYS A 281 -26.51 -8.58 -19.87
N ARG A 282 -26.41 -9.90 -20.14
CA ARG A 282 -27.47 -10.68 -20.82
C ARG A 282 -28.52 -11.26 -19.87
N GLU A 283 -28.20 -11.48 -18.62
CA GLU A 283 -29.17 -11.95 -17.62
C GLU A 283 -30.19 -10.89 -17.18
N ARG A 284 -30.18 -9.71 -17.82
CA ARG A 284 -31.05 -8.56 -17.51
C ARG A 284 -32.01 -8.19 -18.66
N VAL A 285 -32.46 -9.16 -19.44
CA VAL A 285 -33.56 -8.94 -20.39
C VAL A 285 -34.79 -9.72 -19.96
#